data_12b64ce61b944702c89a62dfcb1817d2
#
_entry.id   12b64ce61b944702c89a62dfcb1817d2
#
_cell.length_a   1.000
_cell.length_b   1.000
_cell.length_c   1.000
_cell.angle_alpha   90.00
_cell.angle_beta   90.00
_cell.angle_gamma   90.00
#
_symmetry.space_group_name_H-M   'P 1'
#
loop_
_entity.id
_entity.type
_entity.pdbx_description
1 polymer ?
#
loop_
_entity_poly.entity_id
_entity_poly.type
_entity_poly.pdbx_seq_one_letter_code
_entity_poly.pdbx_strand_id
1 'polypeptide(L)'
;MSYKITEENNISTVFLSGEIDMDVTDKAKEVILPLIEAGKEVHINLKDVEYMDSSGISVLIESHQMGQEKNTRVVLKEISKSVLK
;
A
#
# COMPACT_ATOMS: atom_id res chain seq x y z
N MET A 1 -11.30 -6.10 2.79
CA MET A 1 -9.84 -5.92 2.88
C MET A 1 -9.38 -6.12 4.30
N SER A 2 -8.28 -6.81 4.47
CA SER A 2 -7.61 -6.93 5.77
C SER A 2 -6.18 -6.43 5.61
N TYR A 3 -5.55 -6.09 6.71
CA TYR A 3 -4.17 -5.63 6.64
C TYR A 3 -3.42 -5.97 7.92
N LYS A 4 -2.10 -5.98 7.80
CA LYS A 4 -1.20 -6.16 8.92
C LYS A 4 0.01 -5.26 8.69
N ILE A 5 0.50 -4.62 9.73
CA ILE A 5 1.66 -3.76 9.63
C ILE A 5 2.78 -4.33 10.50
N THR A 6 3.97 -4.44 9.92
CA THR A 6 5.18 -4.79 10.67
C THR A 6 6.16 -3.65 10.53
N GLU A 7 7.03 -3.49 11.51
CA GLU A 7 8.01 -2.43 11.51
C GLU A 7 9.37 -2.98 11.93
N GLU A 8 10.38 -2.74 11.10
CA GLU A 8 11.73 -3.24 11.33
C GLU A 8 12.73 -2.33 10.64
N ASN A 9 13.78 -1.93 11.35
CA ASN A 9 14.85 -1.08 10.80
C ASN A 9 14.33 0.20 10.11
N ASN A 10 13.34 0.82 10.72
CA ASN A 10 12.70 2.04 10.21
C ASN A 10 11.96 1.82 8.87
N ILE A 11 11.62 0.57 8.57
CA ILE A 11 10.82 0.21 7.42
C ILE A 11 9.48 -0.30 7.93
N SER A 12 8.39 0.29 7.45
CA SER A 12 7.05 -0.18 7.76
C SER A 12 6.55 -0.99 6.57
N THR A 13 6.18 -2.25 6.80
CA THR A 13 5.62 -3.09 5.76
C THR A 13 4.14 -3.27 6.01
N VAL A 14 3.33 -2.92 5.02
CA VAL A 14 1.88 -3.07 5.07
C VAL A 14 1.50 -4.27 4.21
N PHE A 15 1.00 -5.31 4.84
CA PHE A 15 0.49 -6.49 4.14
C PHE A 15 -1.00 -6.31 3.93
N LEU A 16 -1.40 -6.11 2.68
CA LEU A 16 -2.82 -6.00 2.34
C LEU A 16 -3.33 -7.36 1.88
N SER A 17 -4.60 -7.65 2.13
CA SER A 17 -5.21 -8.91 1.69
C SER A 17 -6.65 -8.72 1.29
N GLY A 18 -7.16 -9.64 0.49
CA GLY A 18 -8.53 -9.64 0.03
C GLY A 18 -8.76 -8.77 -1.18
N GLU A 19 -9.92 -8.17 -1.27
CA GLU A 19 -10.31 -7.33 -2.40
C GLU A 19 -10.10 -5.86 -2.05
N ILE A 20 -9.47 -5.13 -2.96
CA ILE A 20 -9.25 -3.69 -2.80
C ILE A 20 -10.01 -2.97 -3.90
N ASP A 21 -11.25 -2.63 -3.58
CA ASP A 21 -12.16 -1.95 -4.50
C ASP A 21 -12.49 -0.56 -3.96
N MET A 22 -13.41 0.11 -4.64
CA MET A 22 -13.82 1.47 -4.31
C MET A 22 -14.32 1.62 -2.87
N ASP A 23 -14.90 0.57 -2.30
CA ASP A 23 -15.49 0.64 -0.96
C ASP A 23 -14.44 0.65 0.16
N VAL A 24 -13.21 0.22 -0.14
CA VAL A 24 -12.15 0.11 0.86
C VAL A 24 -10.97 1.03 0.62
N THR A 25 -10.99 1.84 -0.44
CA THR A 25 -9.87 2.73 -0.76
C THR A 25 -9.57 3.73 0.34
N ASP A 26 -10.61 4.31 0.96
CA ASP A 26 -10.41 5.27 2.03
C ASP A 26 -9.71 4.62 3.22
N LYS A 27 -10.07 3.39 3.53
CA LYS A 27 -9.42 2.65 4.61
C LYS A 27 -7.98 2.34 4.28
N ALA A 28 -7.71 1.95 3.04
CA ALA A 28 -6.34 1.68 2.59
C ALA A 28 -5.47 2.94 2.72
N LYS A 29 -6.01 4.09 2.32
CA LYS A 29 -5.28 5.35 2.46
C LYS A 29 -5.02 5.70 3.92
N GLU A 30 -6.01 5.51 4.80
CA GLU A 30 -5.86 5.76 6.24
C GLU A 30 -4.75 4.91 6.87
N VAL A 31 -4.51 3.73 6.33
CA VAL A 31 -3.48 2.83 6.82
C VAL A 31 -2.10 3.23 6.30
N ILE A 32 -2.01 3.53 5.01
CA ILE A 32 -0.73 3.71 4.31
C ILE A 32 -0.18 5.13 4.43
N LEU A 33 -1.01 6.15 4.15
CA LEU A 33 -0.51 7.52 4.03
C LEU A 33 0.12 8.08 5.30
N PRO A 34 -0.41 7.81 6.50
CA PRO A 34 0.24 8.31 7.72
C PRO A 34 1.65 7.78 7.93
N LEU A 35 1.92 6.56 7.47
CA LEU A 35 3.26 5.97 7.58
C LEU A 35 4.25 6.73 6.69
N ILE A 36 3.81 7.10 5.50
CA ILE A 36 4.63 7.85 4.56
C ILE A 36 4.87 9.27 5.11
N GLU A 37 3.82 9.90 5.65
CA GLU A 37 3.95 11.23 6.25
C GLU A 37 4.90 11.26 7.43
N ALA A 38 5.02 10.16 8.14
CA ALA A 38 5.96 10.04 9.25
C ALA A 38 7.42 9.96 8.80
N GLY A 39 7.65 9.92 7.49
CA GLY A 39 9.01 9.90 6.94
C GLY A 39 9.65 8.52 6.90
N LYS A 40 8.86 7.47 7.07
CA LYS A 40 9.37 6.10 7.05
C LYS A 40 9.40 5.55 5.63
N GLU A 41 10.33 4.62 5.40
CA GLU A 41 10.27 3.82 4.19
C GLU A 41 9.09 2.87 4.33
N VAL A 42 8.23 2.82 3.32
CA VAL A 42 7.01 2.01 3.37
C VAL A 42 7.04 0.97 2.26
N HIS A 43 6.89 -0.28 2.63
CA HIS A 43 6.75 -1.38 1.68
C HIS A 43 5.30 -1.85 1.70
N ILE A 44 4.67 -1.88 0.55
CA ILE A 44 3.29 -2.34 0.41
C ILE A 44 3.34 -3.73 -0.21
N ASN A 45 2.99 -4.73 0.58
CA ASN A 45 3.04 -6.11 0.14
C ASN A 45 1.66 -6.55 -0.34
N LEU A 46 1.58 -6.99 -1.58
CA LEU A 46 0.34 -7.35 -2.25
C LEU A 46 0.19 -8.86 -2.46
N LYS A 47 0.99 -9.65 -1.76
CA LYS A 47 1.00 -11.10 -1.92
C LYS A 47 -0.40 -11.72 -1.74
N ASP A 48 -1.15 -11.26 -0.76
CA ASP A 48 -2.45 -11.84 -0.41
C ASP A 48 -3.63 -11.04 -0.97
N VAL A 49 -3.38 -10.10 -1.88
CA VAL A 49 -4.43 -9.36 -2.56
C VAL A 49 -5.02 -10.24 -3.66
N GLU A 50 -6.31 -10.48 -3.60
CA GLU A 50 -7.01 -11.32 -4.56
C GLU A 50 -7.54 -10.55 -5.76
N TYR A 51 -7.88 -9.28 -5.54
CA TYR A 51 -8.48 -8.43 -6.57
C TYR A 51 -8.19 -6.97 -6.27
N MET A 52 -7.92 -6.20 -7.31
CA MET A 52 -7.74 -4.76 -7.18
C MET A 52 -8.28 -4.10 -8.45
N ASP A 53 -9.19 -3.15 -8.26
CA ASP A 53 -9.69 -2.37 -9.40
C ASP A 53 -8.87 -1.07 -9.55
N SER A 54 -9.31 -0.19 -10.45
CA SER A 54 -8.61 1.07 -10.70
C SER A 54 -8.55 1.97 -9.46
N SER A 55 -9.53 1.87 -8.57
CA SER A 55 -9.51 2.63 -7.32
C SER A 55 -8.37 2.20 -6.41
N GLY A 56 -8.12 0.89 -6.33
CA GLY A 56 -6.99 0.36 -5.57
C GLY A 56 -5.66 0.78 -6.17
N ILE A 57 -5.55 0.72 -7.50
CA ILE A 57 -4.35 1.16 -8.19
C ILE A 57 -4.06 2.64 -7.90
N SER A 58 -5.12 3.46 -7.86
CA SER A 58 -4.98 4.88 -7.52
C SER A 58 -4.36 5.10 -6.14
N VAL A 59 -4.70 4.25 -5.17
CA VAL A 59 -4.11 4.33 -3.83
C VAL A 59 -2.60 4.10 -3.90
N LEU A 60 -2.17 3.13 -4.71
CA LEU A 60 -0.74 2.83 -4.87
C LEU A 60 -0.01 4.00 -5.53
N ILE A 61 -0.63 4.63 -6.53
CA ILE A 61 -0.06 5.78 -7.22
C ILE A 61 0.07 6.96 -6.26
N GLU A 62 -0.97 7.26 -5.49
CA GLU A 62 -0.94 8.33 -4.49
C GLU A 62 0.15 8.09 -3.44
N SER A 63 0.29 6.84 -3.01
CA SER A 63 1.32 6.48 -2.04
C SER A 63 2.72 6.75 -2.57
N HIS A 64 2.94 6.39 -3.83
CA HIS A 64 4.23 6.63 -4.48
C HIS A 64 4.53 8.14 -4.59
N GLN A 65 3.52 8.90 -5.02
CA GLN A 65 3.66 10.35 -5.16
C GLN A 65 3.94 11.03 -3.82
N MET A 66 3.23 10.62 -2.78
CA MET A 66 3.49 11.16 -1.44
C MET A 66 4.90 10.83 -0.97
N GLY A 67 5.37 9.62 -1.25
CA GLY A 67 6.73 9.24 -0.93
C GLY A 67 7.76 10.16 -1.59
N GLN A 68 7.54 10.52 -2.84
CA GLN A 68 8.41 11.45 -3.55
C GLN A 68 8.37 12.83 -2.91
N GLU A 69 7.20 13.33 -2.53
CA GLU A 69 7.06 14.62 -1.88
C GLU A 69 7.75 14.69 -0.52
N LYS A 70 7.73 13.58 0.20
CA LYS A 70 8.31 13.49 1.54
C LYS A 70 9.76 13.00 1.54
N ASN A 71 10.32 12.75 0.37
CA ASN A 71 11.67 12.19 0.22
C ASN A 71 11.82 10.85 0.94
N THR A 72 10.78 10.04 0.93
CA THR A 72 10.80 8.70 1.47
C THR A 72 10.64 7.69 0.34
N ARG A 73 10.95 6.45 0.61
CA ARG A 73 10.86 5.39 -0.38
C ARG A 73 9.59 4.58 -0.16
N VAL A 74 8.83 4.40 -1.23
CA VAL A 74 7.65 3.54 -1.23
C VAL A 74 7.89 2.42 -2.24
N VAL A 75 7.84 1.18 -1.77
CA VAL A 75 8.14 0.00 -2.59
C VAL A 75 6.93 -0.92 -2.62
N LEU A 76 6.56 -1.36 -3.83
CA LEU A 76 5.51 -2.35 -3.99
C LEU A 76 6.17 -3.72 -4.08
N LYS A 77 5.68 -4.67 -3.29
CA LYS A 77 6.25 -6.02 -3.22
C LYS A 77 5.22 -7.09 -3.52
N GLU A 78 5.68 -8.15 -4.14
CA GLU A 78 4.91 -9.37 -4.37
C GLU A 78 3.54 -9.13 -5.01
N ILE A 79 3.53 -8.38 -6.10
CA ILE A 79 2.31 -8.15 -6.86
C ILE A 79 1.84 -9.48 -7.44
N SER A 80 0.64 -9.92 -7.05
CA SER A 80 0.10 -11.19 -7.53
C SER A 80 -0.33 -11.08 -9.00
N LYS A 81 -0.41 -12.24 -9.67
CA LYS A 81 -0.87 -12.28 -11.05
C LYS A 81 -2.31 -11.80 -11.17
N SER A 82 -3.11 -11.97 -10.13
CA SER A 82 -4.50 -11.52 -10.12
C SER A 82 -4.61 -10.01 -10.22
N VAL A 83 -3.65 -9.29 -9.66
CA VAL A 83 -3.62 -7.83 -9.70
C VAL A 83 -3.10 -7.32 -11.04
N LEU A 84 -2.20 -8.08 -11.68
CA LEU A 84 -1.57 -7.67 -12.93
C LEU A 84 -2.43 -7.88 -14.17
N LYS A 85 -3.53 -8.56 -14.04
CA LYS A 85 -4.43 -8.80 -15.19
C LYS A 85 -5.26 -7.58 -15.54
#